data_58e03f713f192d385662ad3358bded40
#
_entry.id   58e03f713f192d385662ad3358bded40
#
_cell.length_a   1.000
_cell.length_b   1.000
_cell.length_c   1.000
_cell.angle_alpha   90.00
_cell.angle_beta   90.00
_cell.angle_gamma   90.00
#
_symmetry.space_group_name_H-M   'P 1'
#
loop_
_entity.id
_entity.type
_entity.pdbx_description
1 polymer ?
#
loop_
_entity_poly.entity_id
_entity_poly.type
_entity_poly.pdbx_seq_one_letter_code
_entity_poly.pdbx_strand_id
1 'polypeptide(L)'
;MFPTHKSNLLRKHKECSFHSTSCKGIEITKNMAIGSKATILAIGTALPPNIIYQSDYTDYYFNATNSEHLSELKQKLTRICVGSNIQKRHFYLTDEMLKDHPNLATHREPTLDSRNQLLAPGVLNLAKDAAEQALKEWSQPRSRITHLIFHTATGCVDMPGPDFELLNLLGLGSTVNRYMLFHNGCYAGGTVLRLAKDIAENNPDARILAVCSESTLSIFRGPSAANMDTLVGQALFGDGAGAIIIGCNPDLAVERPLYEIISASQSIIPGTSHAVGGRVEEAGFVLFLKPEVPTYITNNIRECLSRVFEPLGITDWNSLFWIVHPGGRKIIDGIENELNLDNERLLATRKVLEEYGNILSGGVIFVMDEMRKRSKKLGMTTTGEGAEFGVLLGFGPGVTIETSVIRSCKSL
;
A
#
# COMPACT_ATOMS: atom_id res chain seq x y z
N MET A 1 25.41 49.30 20.53
CA MET A 1 26.78 49.46 20.01
C MET A 1 27.44 48.08 20.06
N PHE A 2 27.33 47.30 19.00
CA PHE A 2 28.05 46.03 18.83
C PHE A 2 28.67 46.01 17.43
N PRO A 3 29.93 45.64 17.29
CA PRO A 3 30.64 45.73 16.02
C PRO A 3 30.35 44.52 15.13
N THR A 4 30.16 44.80 13.84
CA THR A 4 30.05 43.86 12.73
C THR A 4 31.43 43.29 12.38
N HIS A 5 31.59 41.97 12.44
CA HIS A 5 32.69 41.26 11.79
C HIS A 5 32.20 40.59 10.51
N LYS A 6 32.60 41.13 9.35
CA LYS A 6 32.58 40.45 8.05
C LYS A 6 33.80 39.54 7.96
N SER A 7 33.61 38.24 7.80
CA SER A 7 34.67 37.33 7.33
C SER A 7 34.27 36.75 6.01
N ASN A 8 35.00 37.15 4.97
CA ASN A 8 35.03 36.52 3.64
C ASN A 8 35.66 35.13 3.73
N LEU A 9 34.92 34.10 3.40
CA LEU A 9 35.44 32.77 3.13
C LEU A 9 35.14 32.41 1.67
N LEU A 10 36.16 32.57 0.85
CA LEU A 10 36.24 32.02 -0.50
C LEU A 10 36.21 30.50 -0.43
N ARG A 11 35.13 29.88 -0.91
CA ARG A 11 35.04 28.44 -1.13
C ARG A 11 35.67 28.11 -2.50
N LYS A 12 36.81 27.46 -2.46
CA LYS A 12 37.39 26.76 -3.60
C LYS A 12 36.55 25.54 -3.94
N HIS A 13 35.92 25.52 -5.10
CA HIS A 13 35.34 24.31 -5.68
C HIS A 13 36.49 23.35 -6.05
N LYS A 14 36.56 22.20 -5.37
CA LYS A 14 37.31 21.05 -5.85
C LYS A 14 36.37 20.21 -6.70
N GLU A 15 36.66 20.11 -7.98
CA GLU A 15 36.06 19.11 -8.87
C GLU A 15 36.47 17.72 -8.38
N CYS A 16 35.52 16.92 -7.95
CA CYS A 16 35.72 15.50 -7.75
C CYS A 16 35.53 14.78 -9.09
N SER A 17 36.63 14.36 -9.69
CA SER A 17 36.62 13.42 -10.80
C SER A 17 36.16 12.05 -10.31
N PHE A 18 35.03 11.59 -10.79
CA PHE A 18 34.56 10.21 -10.58
C PHE A 18 35.44 9.27 -11.42
N HIS A 19 36.33 8.54 -10.77
CA HIS A 19 36.94 7.36 -11.34
C HIS A 19 35.91 6.24 -11.34
N SER A 20 35.62 5.71 -12.53
CA SER A 20 34.81 4.50 -12.71
C SER A 20 35.61 3.31 -12.13
N THR A 21 35.29 2.93 -10.91
CA THR A 21 35.69 1.65 -10.34
C THR A 21 34.79 0.58 -10.91
N SER A 22 35.28 -0.21 -11.82
CA SER A 22 34.69 -1.45 -12.31
C SER A 22 34.35 -2.33 -11.12
N CYS A 23 33.06 -2.43 -10.79
CA CYS A 23 32.55 -3.48 -9.91
C CYS A 23 32.76 -4.83 -10.62
N LYS A 24 33.80 -5.57 -10.24
CA LYS A 24 33.92 -6.99 -10.56
C LYS A 24 32.65 -7.68 -10.05
N GLY A 25 31.94 -8.33 -10.98
CA GLY A 25 30.76 -9.10 -10.66
C GLY A 25 31.03 -10.10 -9.53
N ILE A 26 30.28 -10.01 -8.47
CA ILE A 26 30.22 -11.07 -7.49
C ILE A 26 29.55 -12.24 -8.23
N GLU A 27 30.31 -13.28 -8.54
CA GLU A 27 29.78 -14.58 -8.94
C GLU A 27 28.88 -15.04 -7.79
N ILE A 28 27.58 -14.90 -7.97
CA ILE A 28 26.58 -15.55 -7.13
C ILE A 28 26.64 -17.02 -7.50
N THR A 29 27.57 -17.73 -6.84
CA THR A 29 27.66 -19.18 -6.94
C THR A 29 26.31 -19.80 -6.61
N LYS A 30 25.90 -20.79 -7.38
CA LYS A 30 24.71 -21.66 -7.28
C LYS A 30 24.57 -22.45 -5.95
N ASN A 31 25.07 -21.95 -4.86
CA ASN A 31 24.83 -22.43 -3.51
C ASN A 31 24.04 -21.37 -2.73
N MET A 32 22.78 -21.09 -3.16
CA MET A 32 21.83 -20.62 -2.19
C MET A 32 21.69 -21.76 -1.17
N ALA A 33 22.36 -21.62 -0.02
CA ALA A 33 22.01 -22.38 1.16
C ALA A 33 20.47 -22.38 1.22
N ILE A 34 19.87 -23.55 1.49
CA ILE A 34 18.43 -23.68 1.68
C ILE A 34 18.11 -22.92 2.98
N GLY A 35 18.17 -21.58 2.93
CA GLY A 35 17.73 -20.72 4.02
C GLY A 35 16.22 -20.82 4.11
N SER A 36 15.69 -20.82 5.29
CA SER A 36 14.26 -20.77 5.55
C SER A 36 13.65 -19.60 4.83
N LYS A 37 12.67 -19.83 3.97
CA LYS A 37 11.98 -18.77 3.23
C LYS A 37 10.84 -18.20 4.05
N ALA A 38 10.73 -16.87 4.03
CA ALA A 38 9.56 -16.20 4.61
C ALA A 38 8.31 -16.61 3.86
N THR A 39 7.32 -17.06 4.60
CA THR A 39 6.07 -17.64 4.06
C THR A 39 4.87 -16.93 4.65
N ILE A 40 3.93 -16.53 3.79
CA ILE A 40 2.64 -15.98 4.20
C ILE A 40 1.74 -17.14 4.57
N LEU A 41 1.24 -17.13 5.81
CA LEU A 41 0.48 -18.22 6.44
C LEU A 41 -1.01 -17.91 6.55
N ALA A 42 -1.38 -16.63 6.60
CA ALA A 42 -2.77 -16.19 6.64
C ALA A 42 -2.92 -14.76 6.12
N ILE A 43 -4.10 -14.44 5.63
CA ILE A 43 -4.49 -13.11 5.16
C ILE A 43 -5.86 -12.76 5.73
N GLY A 44 -6.01 -11.54 6.26
CA GLY A 44 -7.29 -10.98 6.68
C GLY A 44 -7.50 -9.61 6.04
N THR A 45 -8.75 -9.28 5.71
CA THR A 45 -9.11 -7.98 5.12
C THR A 45 -10.35 -7.43 5.78
N ALA A 46 -10.39 -6.13 6.07
CA ALA A 46 -11.55 -5.47 6.66
C ALA A 46 -11.88 -4.17 5.92
N LEU A 47 -13.17 -3.87 5.89
CA LEU A 47 -13.73 -2.70 5.23
C LEU A 47 -14.73 -2.01 6.17
N PRO A 48 -14.82 -0.68 6.16
CA PRO A 48 -15.91 0.00 6.85
C PRO A 48 -17.25 -0.30 6.18
N PRO A 49 -18.36 -0.21 6.95
CA PRO A 49 -19.68 -0.62 6.46
C PRO A 49 -20.31 0.36 5.46
N ASN A 50 -19.90 1.64 5.47
CA ASN A 50 -20.49 2.66 4.61
C ASN A 50 -19.99 2.50 3.18
N ILE A 51 -20.90 2.15 2.26
CA ILE A 51 -20.62 1.90 0.84
C ILE A 51 -21.19 3.04 0.01
N ILE A 52 -20.36 3.62 -0.86
CA ILE A 52 -20.83 4.61 -1.85
C ILE A 52 -20.47 4.09 -3.24
N TYR A 53 -21.48 4.00 -4.11
CA TYR A 53 -21.27 3.65 -5.50
C TYR A 53 -20.63 4.82 -6.25
N GLN A 54 -19.73 4.50 -7.15
CA GLN A 54 -18.95 5.51 -7.89
C GLN A 54 -19.83 6.38 -8.77
N SER A 55 -20.97 5.85 -9.28
CA SER A 55 -21.99 6.61 -10.01
C SER A 55 -22.58 7.76 -9.19
N ASP A 56 -22.72 7.56 -7.88
CA ASP A 56 -23.42 8.47 -6.98
C ASP A 56 -22.43 9.39 -6.24
N TYR A 57 -21.14 9.03 -6.26
CA TYR A 57 -20.11 9.68 -5.44
C TYR A 57 -19.97 11.17 -5.77
N THR A 58 -20.11 11.57 -7.03
CA THR A 58 -19.97 12.99 -7.41
C THR A 58 -21.06 13.83 -6.76
N ASP A 59 -22.32 13.38 -6.81
CA ASP A 59 -23.44 14.11 -6.20
C ASP A 59 -23.34 14.10 -4.69
N TYR A 60 -23.01 12.95 -4.09
CA TYR A 60 -22.75 12.84 -2.67
C TYR A 60 -21.67 13.83 -2.20
N TYR A 61 -20.50 13.86 -2.85
CA TYR A 61 -19.36 14.68 -2.45
C TYR A 61 -19.68 16.18 -2.55
N PHE A 62 -20.29 16.64 -3.64
CA PHE A 62 -20.61 18.04 -3.80
C PHE A 62 -21.73 18.52 -2.88
N ASN A 63 -22.68 17.65 -2.56
CA ASN A 63 -23.69 17.92 -1.53
C ASN A 63 -23.05 17.96 -0.14
N ALA A 64 -22.31 16.96 0.25
CA ALA A 64 -21.65 16.86 1.56
C ALA A 64 -20.68 18.01 1.85
N THR A 65 -20.12 18.64 0.81
CA THR A 65 -19.21 19.80 0.93
C THR A 65 -19.88 21.14 0.64
N ASN A 66 -21.22 21.19 0.47
CA ASN A 66 -21.98 22.39 0.10
C ASN A 66 -21.41 23.12 -1.14
N SER A 67 -20.92 22.35 -2.13
CA SER A 67 -20.15 22.85 -3.27
C SER A 67 -20.87 22.67 -4.61
N GLU A 68 -22.17 22.39 -4.62
CA GLU A 68 -22.97 22.13 -5.84
C GLU A 68 -22.94 23.29 -6.84
N HIS A 69 -22.72 24.51 -6.37
CA HIS A 69 -22.55 25.71 -7.21
C HIS A 69 -21.28 25.67 -8.07
N LEU A 70 -20.29 24.80 -7.76
CA LEU A 70 -19.05 24.64 -8.51
C LEU A 70 -19.20 23.64 -9.67
N SER A 71 -20.09 23.94 -10.60
CA SER A 71 -20.51 23.02 -11.68
C SER A 71 -19.37 22.51 -12.56
N GLU A 72 -18.35 23.31 -12.84
CA GLU A 72 -17.18 22.88 -13.63
C GLU A 72 -16.34 21.83 -12.89
N LEU A 73 -16.13 22.00 -11.58
CA LEU A 73 -15.40 21.02 -10.75
C LEU A 73 -16.22 19.73 -10.61
N LYS A 74 -17.55 19.85 -10.47
CA LYS A 74 -18.47 18.71 -10.44
C LYS A 74 -18.37 17.89 -11.71
N GLN A 75 -18.43 18.51 -12.89
CA GLN A 75 -18.24 17.84 -14.18
C GLN A 75 -16.86 17.17 -14.31
N LYS A 76 -15.81 17.80 -13.79
CA LYS A 76 -14.47 17.20 -13.80
C LYS A 76 -14.41 15.95 -12.93
N LEU A 77 -14.95 15.99 -11.69
CA LEU A 77 -15.02 14.82 -10.81
C LEU A 77 -15.81 13.69 -11.47
N THR A 78 -16.98 13.98 -12.06
CA THR A 78 -17.77 12.98 -12.80
C THR A 78 -16.94 12.26 -13.86
N ARG A 79 -16.20 13.03 -14.69
CA ARG A 79 -15.32 12.43 -15.72
C ARG A 79 -14.23 11.55 -15.14
N ILE A 80 -13.64 11.93 -13.99
CA ILE A 80 -12.63 11.11 -13.31
C ILE A 80 -13.27 9.82 -12.78
N CYS A 81 -14.44 9.94 -12.14
CA CYS A 81 -15.17 8.78 -11.60
C CYS A 81 -15.54 7.79 -12.72
N VAL A 82 -16.12 8.24 -13.82
CA VAL A 82 -16.47 7.40 -14.98
C VAL A 82 -15.23 6.71 -15.57
N GLY A 83 -14.10 7.44 -15.66
CA GLY A 83 -12.85 6.91 -16.23
C GLY A 83 -12.06 5.98 -15.30
N SER A 84 -12.44 5.86 -14.02
CA SER A 84 -11.65 5.17 -13.00
C SER A 84 -11.74 3.64 -13.03
N ASN A 85 -12.80 3.06 -13.61
CA ASN A 85 -13.18 1.65 -13.52
C ASN A 85 -13.48 1.19 -12.08
N ILE A 86 -13.77 2.11 -11.18
CA ILE A 86 -14.24 1.80 -9.82
C ILE A 86 -15.77 1.69 -9.87
N GLN A 87 -16.33 0.69 -9.23
CA GLN A 87 -17.78 0.51 -9.12
C GLN A 87 -18.31 1.05 -7.78
N LYS A 88 -17.58 0.80 -6.70
CA LYS A 88 -17.93 1.26 -5.36
C LYS A 88 -16.69 1.40 -4.49
N ARG A 89 -16.82 2.14 -3.40
CA ARG A 89 -15.79 2.26 -2.36
C ARG A 89 -16.43 2.23 -0.98
N HIS A 90 -15.62 1.88 0.00
CA HIS A 90 -16.00 1.85 1.40
C HIS A 90 -15.38 3.04 2.13
N PHE A 91 -16.12 3.63 3.06
CA PHE A 91 -15.70 4.82 3.79
C PHE A 91 -16.00 4.69 5.29
N TYR A 92 -15.06 5.11 6.11
CA TYR A 92 -15.26 5.27 7.54
C TYR A 92 -16.05 6.55 7.85
N LEU A 93 -15.83 7.59 7.04
CA LEU A 93 -16.54 8.85 7.13
C LEU A 93 -18.05 8.65 6.91
N THR A 94 -18.88 9.17 7.82
CA THR A 94 -20.35 9.12 7.73
C THR A 94 -20.94 10.53 7.67
N ASP A 95 -22.22 10.61 7.29
CA ASP A 95 -22.95 11.88 7.26
C ASP A 95 -23.12 12.48 8.66
N GLU A 96 -23.22 11.64 9.70
CA GLU A 96 -23.26 12.06 11.10
C GLU A 96 -21.95 12.74 11.50
N MET A 97 -20.80 12.15 11.15
CA MET A 97 -19.51 12.77 11.42
C MET A 97 -19.35 14.12 10.73
N LEU A 98 -19.89 14.28 9.50
CA LEU A 98 -19.87 15.55 8.80
C LEU A 98 -20.81 16.59 9.43
N LYS A 99 -21.94 16.18 9.99
CA LYS A 99 -22.86 17.07 10.72
C LYS A 99 -22.22 17.56 12.03
N ASP A 100 -21.55 16.67 12.75
CA ASP A 100 -20.88 16.99 14.02
C ASP A 100 -19.60 17.80 13.82
N HIS A 101 -18.94 17.62 12.68
CA HIS A 101 -17.69 18.29 12.31
C HIS A 101 -17.76 18.92 10.90
N PRO A 102 -18.62 19.95 10.69
CA PRO A 102 -18.85 20.53 9.36
C PRO A 102 -17.60 21.18 8.74
N ASN A 103 -16.62 21.56 9.54
CA ASN A 103 -15.33 22.07 9.08
C ASN A 103 -14.51 21.04 8.28
N LEU A 104 -14.75 19.73 8.45
CA LEU A 104 -14.13 18.67 7.63
C LEU A 104 -14.46 18.80 6.14
N ALA A 105 -15.62 19.36 5.83
CA ALA A 105 -16.11 19.57 4.46
C ALA A 105 -15.51 20.83 3.81
N THR A 106 -14.81 21.67 4.54
CA THR A 106 -14.17 22.88 4.00
C THR A 106 -12.83 22.57 3.33
N HIS A 107 -12.32 23.48 2.52
CA HIS A 107 -11.06 23.25 1.83
C HIS A 107 -9.81 23.52 2.70
N ARG A 108 -9.85 24.54 3.55
CA ARG A 108 -8.65 25.05 4.23
C ARG A 108 -8.79 25.35 5.73
N GLU A 109 -9.95 25.12 6.32
CA GLU A 109 -10.10 25.33 7.74
C GLU A 109 -9.22 24.37 8.56
N PRO A 110 -8.70 24.81 9.72
CA PRO A 110 -7.97 23.95 10.63
C PRO A 110 -8.84 22.79 11.11
N THR A 111 -8.46 21.57 10.80
CA THR A 111 -9.24 20.36 11.10
C THR A 111 -8.37 19.21 11.61
N LEU A 112 -7.08 19.41 11.78
CA LEU A 112 -6.14 18.33 12.13
C LEU A 112 -6.54 17.62 13.43
N ASP A 113 -6.91 18.35 14.47
CA ASP A 113 -7.34 17.78 15.75
C ASP A 113 -8.62 16.95 15.60
N SER A 114 -9.65 17.50 14.93
CA SER A 114 -10.90 16.78 14.67
C SER A 114 -10.66 15.51 13.85
N ARG A 115 -9.76 15.61 12.84
CA ARG A 115 -9.40 14.42 12.04
C ARG A 115 -8.69 13.38 12.89
N ASN A 116 -7.72 13.75 13.69
CA ASN A 116 -6.99 12.81 14.54
C ASN A 116 -7.93 12.11 15.54
N GLN A 117 -8.84 12.85 16.17
CA GLN A 117 -9.82 12.29 17.10
C GLN A 117 -10.73 11.24 16.44
N LEU A 118 -11.13 11.45 15.18
CA LEU A 118 -11.95 10.52 14.42
C LEU A 118 -11.14 9.37 13.80
N LEU A 119 -9.93 9.65 13.29
CA LEU A 119 -9.08 8.67 12.63
C LEU A 119 -8.53 7.62 13.59
N ALA A 120 -8.16 8.02 14.81
CA ALA A 120 -7.55 7.11 15.78
C ALA A 120 -8.41 5.85 16.01
N PRO A 121 -9.70 5.93 16.39
CA PRO A 121 -10.54 4.76 16.54
C PRO A 121 -10.86 4.07 15.21
N GLY A 122 -11.00 4.83 14.10
CA GLY A 122 -11.37 4.28 12.79
C GLY A 122 -10.30 3.37 12.21
N VAL A 123 -9.07 3.87 12.14
CA VAL A 123 -7.92 3.11 11.64
C VAL A 123 -7.62 1.91 12.53
N LEU A 124 -7.74 2.08 13.86
CA LEU A 124 -7.49 1.03 14.83
C LEU A 124 -8.52 -0.11 14.76
N ASN A 125 -9.81 0.21 14.66
CA ASN A 125 -10.87 -0.79 14.56
C ASN A 125 -10.78 -1.59 13.26
N LEU A 126 -10.53 -0.92 12.13
CA LEU A 126 -10.28 -1.61 10.85
C LEU A 126 -9.07 -2.54 10.94
N ALA A 127 -7.98 -2.07 11.52
CA ALA A 127 -6.76 -2.86 11.74
C ALA A 127 -7.06 -4.10 12.59
N LYS A 128 -7.81 -3.93 13.69
CA LYS A 128 -8.24 -5.02 14.57
C LYS A 128 -9.06 -6.05 13.79
N ASP A 129 -10.05 -5.61 13.02
CA ASP A 129 -10.93 -6.53 12.29
C ASP A 129 -10.16 -7.33 11.22
N ALA A 130 -9.23 -6.70 10.50
CA ALA A 130 -8.35 -7.40 9.56
C ALA A 130 -7.42 -8.39 10.28
N ALA A 131 -6.80 -7.97 11.38
CA ALA A 131 -5.92 -8.82 12.18
C ALA A 131 -6.65 -10.03 12.78
N GLU A 132 -7.89 -9.84 13.30
CA GLU A 132 -8.72 -10.92 13.81
C GLU A 132 -9.06 -11.95 12.72
N GLN A 133 -9.32 -11.51 11.49
CA GLN A 133 -9.55 -12.43 10.38
C GLN A 133 -8.28 -13.22 10.04
N ALA A 134 -7.11 -12.57 9.98
CA ALA A 134 -5.85 -13.26 9.75
C ALA A 134 -5.52 -14.25 10.87
N LEU A 135 -5.70 -13.88 12.13
CA LEU A 135 -5.51 -14.77 13.28
C LEU A 135 -6.46 -15.96 13.26
N LYS A 136 -7.72 -15.74 12.90
CA LYS A 136 -8.74 -16.79 12.75
C LYS A 136 -8.37 -17.77 11.64
N GLU A 137 -7.92 -17.28 10.50
CA GLU A 137 -7.47 -18.12 9.39
C GLU A 137 -6.23 -18.93 9.78
N TRP A 138 -5.26 -18.30 10.43
CA TRP A 138 -4.05 -18.96 10.89
C TRP A 138 -4.34 -20.07 11.92
N SER A 139 -5.37 -19.89 12.74
CA SER A 139 -5.89 -20.87 13.70
C SER A 139 -4.85 -21.35 14.72
N GLN A 140 -3.85 -20.53 15.04
CA GLN A 140 -2.86 -20.82 16.08
C GLN A 140 -3.03 -19.88 17.29
N PRO A 141 -2.54 -20.24 18.47
CA PRO A 141 -2.61 -19.39 19.65
C PRO A 141 -1.95 -18.03 19.41
N ARG A 142 -2.61 -16.95 19.82
CA ARG A 142 -2.08 -15.57 19.69
C ARG A 142 -0.74 -15.39 20.38
N SER A 143 -0.45 -16.19 21.43
CA SER A 143 0.82 -16.19 22.13
C SER A 143 2.03 -16.60 21.26
N ARG A 144 1.78 -17.19 20.07
CA ARG A 144 2.84 -17.49 19.10
C ARG A 144 3.25 -16.27 18.27
N ILE A 145 2.48 -15.18 18.27
CA ILE A 145 2.87 -13.93 17.62
C ILE A 145 4.03 -13.32 18.40
N THR A 146 5.14 -13.09 17.71
CA THR A 146 6.38 -12.57 18.27
C THR A 146 6.68 -11.14 17.85
N HIS A 147 6.11 -10.71 16.70
CA HIS A 147 6.32 -9.38 16.14
C HIS A 147 4.99 -8.82 15.60
N LEU A 148 4.83 -7.50 15.76
CA LEU A 148 3.73 -6.72 15.18
C LEU A 148 4.31 -5.60 14.34
N ILE A 149 3.98 -5.57 13.06
CA ILE A 149 4.26 -4.44 12.16
C ILE A 149 2.95 -3.74 11.87
N PHE A 150 2.87 -2.45 12.12
CA PHE A 150 1.70 -1.65 11.80
C PHE A 150 2.09 -0.52 10.85
N HIS A 151 1.37 -0.38 9.75
CA HIS A 151 1.52 0.75 8.83
C HIS A 151 0.21 1.50 8.64
N THR A 152 0.31 2.83 8.62
CA THR A 152 -0.72 3.73 8.13
C THR A 152 -0.09 4.98 7.50
N ALA A 153 -0.60 5.40 6.35
CA ALA A 153 -0.26 6.69 5.76
C ALA A 153 -1.27 7.79 6.14
N THR A 154 -2.43 7.38 6.64
CA THR A 154 -3.60 8.25 6.85
C THR A 154 -4.03 8.31 8.31
N GLY A 155 -3.47 7.45 9.15
CA GLY A 155 -3.84 7.35 10.56
C GLY A 155 -3.20 8.40 11.45
N CYS A 156 -3.64 8.40 12.70
CA CYS A 156 -3.26 9.33 13.74
C CYS A 156 -1.76 9.29 14.08
N VAL A 157 -1.29 10.40 14.65
CA VAL A 157 0.08 10.60 15.10
C VAL A 157 0.21 10.58 16.64
N ASP A 158 -0.67 9.84 17.30
CA ASP A 158 -0.68 9.74 18.76
C ASP A 158 0.54 8.95 19.29
N MET A 159 0.88 9.19 20.53
CA MET A 159 1.95 8.50 21.25
C MET A 159 1.44 8.03 22.62
N PRO A 160 1.39 6.70 22.87
CA PRO A 160 1.84 5.60 21.99
C PRO A 160 0.98 5.47 20.73
N GLY A 161 1.59 4.90 19.67
CA GLY A 161 0.93 4.75 18.36
C GLY A 161 -0.11 3.61 18.30
N PRO A 162 -0.83 3.50 17.18
CA PRO A 162 -1.87 2.49 17.00
C PRO A 162 -1.34 1.04 17.05
N ASP A 163 -0.05 0.82 16.86
CA ASP A 163 0.60 -0.47 17.09
C ASP A 163 0.52 -0.93 18.54
N PHE A 164 0.65 0.00 19.50
CA PHE A 164 0.51 -0.28 20.93
C PHE A 164 -0.94 -0.59 21.29
N GLU A 165 -1.88 0.20 20.81
CA GLU A 165 -3.29 0.00 21.06
C GLU A 165 -3.78 -1.33 20.42
N LEU A 166 -3.34 -1.65 19.21
CA LEU A 166 -3.70 -2.90 18.54
C LEU A 166 -3.17 -4.12 19.29
N LEU A 167 -1.94 -4.05 19.82
CA LEU A 167 -1.36 -5.11 20.65
C LEU A 167 -2.27 -5.40 21.85
N ASN A 168 -2.72 -4.37 22.55
CA ASN A 168 -3.61 -4.48 23.71
C ASN A 168 -4.99 -5.04 23.32
N LEU A 169 -5.61 -4.51 22.25
CA LEU A 169 -6.93 -4.94 21.77
C LEU A 169 -6.95 -6.41 21.32
N LEU A 170 -5.84 -6.88 20.74
CA LEU A 170 -5.70 -8.29 20.34
C LEU A 170 -5.28 -9.21 21.48
N GLY A 171 -4.94 -8.67 22.65
CA GLY A 171 -4.43 -9.46 23.78
C GLY A 171 -3.13 -10.17 23.46
N LEU A 172 -2.24 -9.52 22.70
CA LEU A 172 -0.91 -10.06 22.40
C LEU A 172 0.02 -9.92 23.62
N GLY A 173 1.05 -10.76 23.69
CA GLY A 173 1.99 -10.76 24.80
C GLY A 173 2.80 -9.47 24.91
N SER A 174 3.17 -9.07 26.13
CA SER A 174 3.96 -7.86 26.40
C SER A 174 5.40 -7.93 25.87
N THR A 175 5.85 -9.09 25.41
CA THR A 175 7.18 -9.32 24.83
C THR A 175 7.18 -9.25 23.30
N VAL A 176 6.05 -8.96 22.67
CA VAL A 176 5.94 -8.80 21.21
C VAL A 176 6.72 -7.57 20.77
N ASN A 177 7.65 -7.75 19.84
CA ASN A 177 8.40 -6.65 19.23
C ASN A 177 7.50 -5.87 18.28
N ARG A 178 7.44 -4.53 18.42
CA ARG A 178 6.55 -3.68 17.65
C ARG A 178 7.32 -2.76 16.71
N TYR A 179 6.80 -2.61 15.50
CA TYR A 179 7.31 -1.69 14.48
C TYR A 179 6.16 -0.84 13.95
N MET A 180 6.22 0.46 14.22
CA MET A 180 5.27 1.42 13.68
C MET A 180 5.87 2.15 12.48
N LEU A 181 5.19 2.06 11.33
CA LEU A 181 5.57 2.71 10.08
C LEU A 181 4.53 3.77 9.71
N PHE A 182 4.95 5.00 9.48
CA PHE A 182 4.07 6.11 9.10
C PHE A 182 4.42 6.66 7.72
N HIS A 183 3.41 7.12 6.98
CA HIS A 183 3.54 7.99 5.81
C HIS A 183 4.35 7.45 4.62
N ASN A 184 4.55 6.15 4.51
CA ASN A 184 5.13 5.56 3.29
C ASN A 184 4.16 5.61 2.10
N GLY A 185 2.84 5.64 2.36
CA GLY A 185 1.81 5.69 1.32
C GLY A 185 1.57 4.34 0.63
N CYS A 186 1.16 4.40 -0.63
CA CYS A 186 0.64 3.23 -1.34
C CYS A 186 1.64 2.07 -1.52
N TYR A 187 2.96 2.32 -1.56
CA TYR A 187 3.95 1.25 -1.69
C TYR A 187 4.20 0.47 -0.40
N ALA A 188 3.70 0.96 0.73
CA ALA A 188 4.04 0.42 2.04
C ALA A 188 3.59 -1.03 2.27
N GLY A 189 2.57 -1.53 1.57
CA GLY A 189 2.24 -2.96 1.63
C GLY A 189 3.42 -3.84 1.19
N GLY A 190 4.17 -3.43 0.17
CA GLY A 190 5.42 -4.08 -0.23
C GLY A 190 6.54 -3.90 0.80
N THR A 191 6.68 -2.69 1.38
CA THR A 191 7.67 -2.42 2.45
C THR A 191 7.42 -3.29 3.68
N VAL A 192 6.16 -3.40 4.11
CA VAL A 192 5.76 -4.24 5.25
C VAL A 192 6.09 -5.71 5.00
N LEU A 193 5.81 -6.21 3.79
CA LEU A 193 6.19 -7.57 3.38
C LEU A 193 7.70 -7.79 3.41
N ARG A 194 8.48 -6.85 2.86
CA ARG A 194 9.95 -6.92 2.86
C ARG A 194 10.51 -6.91 4.28
N LEU A 195 10.02 -6.02 5.15
CA LEU A 195 10.44 -5.97 6.54
C LEU A 195 10.07 -7.27 7.27
N ALA A 196 8.86 -7.79 7.09
CA ALA A 196 8.43 -9.05 7.68
C ALA A 196 9.27 -10.23 7.19
N LYS A 197 9.63 -10.24 5.88
CA LYS A 197 10.55 -11.23 5.31
C LYS A 197 11.91 -11.18 6.02
N ASP A 198 12.51 -10.01 6.12
CA ASP A 198 13.83 -9.86 6.73
C ASP A 198 13.82 -10.28 8.21
N ILE A 199 12.76 -9.97 8.95
CA ILE A 199 12.59 -10.42 10.34
C ILE A 199 12.44 -11.94 10.40
N ALA A 200 11.58 -12.54 9.58
CA ALA A 200 11.32 -13.98 9.60
C ALA A 200 12.56 -14.80 9.23
N GLU A 201 13.30 -14.40 8.21
CA GLU A 201 14.51 -15.11 7.74
C GLU A 201 15.67 -15.02 8.74
N ASN A 202 15.71 -13.97 9.57
CA ASN A 202 16.73 -13.82 10.63
C ASN A 202 16.27 -14.38 12.01
N ASN A 203 14.98 -14.73 12.15
CA ASN A 203 14.40 -15.28 13.37
C ASN A 203 13.48 -16.46 13.00
N PRO A 204 14.02 -17.70 12.90
CA PRO A 204 13.29 -18.84 12.33
C PRO A 204 11.97 -19.19 13.02
N ASP A 205 11.87 -18.90 14.33
CA ASP A 205 10.66 -19.15 15.14
C ASP A 205 9.67 -17.97 15.14
N ALA A 206 10.01 -16.87 14.46
CA ALA A 206 9.16 -15.69 14.44
C ALA A 206 7.83 -15.96 13.71
N ARG A 207 6.76 -15.41 14.30
CA ARG A 207 5.46 -15.24 13.64
C ARG A 207 5.10 -13.75 13.71
N ILE A 208 5.08 -13.12 12.56
CA ILE A 208 4.91 -11.71 12.41
C ILE A 208 3.47 -11.43 11.97
N LEU A 209 2.73 -10.68 12.77
CA LEU A 209 1.47 -10.07 12.36
C LEU A 209 1.79 -8.71 11.74
N ALA A 210 1.52 -8.54 10.46
CA ALA A 210 1.75 -7.29 9.75
C ALA A 210 0.43 -6.72 9.25
N VAL A 211 0.16 -5.44 9.57
CA VAL A 211 -1.14 -4.78 9.34
C VAL A 211 -0.93 -3.46 8.62
N CYS A 212 -1.71 -3.23 7.56
CA CYS A 212 -1.86 -1.96 6.88
C CYS A 212 -3.30 -1.47 7.03
N SER A 213 -3.52 -0.29 7.60
CA SER A 213 -4.88 0.25 7.81
C SER A 213 -4.96 1.70 7.41
N GLU A 214 -5.95 2.05 6.57
CA GLU A 214 -6.06 3.35 5.93
C GLU A 214 -7.48 3.89 5.97
N SER A 215 -7.61 5.22 6.16
CA SER A 215 -8.88 5.93 6.04
C SER A 215 -8.72 7.26 5.33
N THR A 216 -9.54 7.48 4.31
CA THR A 216 -9.57 8.69 3.49
C THR A 216 -10.11 9.92 4.22
N LEU A 217 -10.63 9.77 5.45
CA LEU A 217 -11.01 10.90 6.30
C LEU A 217 -9.86 11.91 6.47
N SER A 218 -8.61 11.45 6.44
CA SER A 218 -7.42 12.30 6.54
C SER A 218 -7.33 13.33 5.41
N ILE A 219 -7.80 12.98 4.21
CA ILE A 219 -7.71 13.79 2.98
C ILE A 219 -9.06 14.35 2.53
N PHE A 220 -10.18 13.96 3.14
CA PHE A 220 -11.51 14.46 2.77
C PHE A 220 -11.59 15.96 3.02
N ARG A 221 -12.00 16.73 2.01
CA ARG A 221 -12.17 18.19 2.09
C ARG A 221 -12.97 18.70 0.90
N GLY A 222 -13.49 19.91 1.00
CA GLY A 222 -14.20 20.56 -0.11
C GLY A 222 -13.33 20.76 -1.36
N PRO A 223 -13.92 20.84 -2.55
CA PRO A 223 -13.20 21.00 -3.81
C PRO A 223 -12.58 22.40 -3.94
N SER A 224 -11.49 22.49 -4.71
CA SER A 224 -10.84 23.76 -5.03
C SER A 224 -10.29 23.75 -6.46
N ALA A 225 -10.55 24.83 -7.21
CA ALA A 225 -9.98 24.99 -8.54
C ALA A 225 -8.45 25.13 -8.53
N ALA A 226 -7.88 25.63 -7.44
CA ALA A 226 -6.43 25.75 -7.26
C ALA A 226 -5.73 24.42 -6.90
N ASN A 227 -6.49 23.40 -6.46
CA ASN A 227 -5.95 22.10 -6.05
C ASN A 227 -6.76 20.95 -6.66
N MET A 228 -6.50 20.69 -7.93
CA MET A 228 -7.16 19.62 -8.69
C MET A 228 -6.79 18.22 -8.19
N ASP A 229 -5.64 18.07 -7.55
CA ASP A 229 -5.15 16.79 -6.98
C ASP A 229 -6.16 16.26 -5.93
N THR A 230 -6.84 17.15 -5.21
CA THR A 230 -7.93 16.80 -4.29
C THR A 230 -9.05 16.01 -4.99
N LEU A 231 -9.50 16.46 -6.17
CA LEU A 231 -10.57 15.76 -6.91
C LEU A 231 -10.13 14.35 -7.35
N VAL A 232 -8.88 14.20 -7.77
CA VAL A 232 -8.34 12.89 -8.15
C VAL A 232 -8.31 11.96 -6.92
N GLY A 233 -7.84 12.46 -5.77
CA GLY A 233 -7.85 11.70 -4.52
C GLY A 233 -9.27 11.29 -4.09
N GLN A 234 -10.21 12.24 -4.16
CA GLN A 234 -11.63 11.96 -3.85
C GLN A 234 -12.24 10.92 -4.80
N ALA A 235 -11.83 10.86 -6.07
CA ALA A 235 -12.35 9.90 -7.03
C ALA A 235 -11.77 8.49 -6.88
N LEU A 236 -10.54 8.34 -6.35
CA LEU A 236 -9.80 7.06 -6.41
C LEU A 236 -9.69 6.33 -5.07
N PHE A 237 -9.47 7.06 -3.96
CA PHE A 237 -9.15 6.42 -2.70
C PHE A 237 -10.38 5.89 -1.95
N GLY A 238 -10.20 4.74 -1.27
CA GLY A 238 -11.16 4.12 -0.38
C GLY A 238 -10.50 3.68 0.92
N ASP A 239 -11.30 3.31 1.90
CA ASP A 239 -10.87 2.89 3.23
C ASP A 239 -10.82 1.38 3.35
N GLY A 240 -9.90 0.87 4.14
CA GLY A 240 -9.79 -0.54 4.44
C GLY A 240 -8.50 -0.91 5.16
N ALA A 241 -8.47 -2.12 5.68
CA ALA A 241 -7.29 -2.69 6.30
C ALA A 241 -7.00 -4.09 5.78
N GLY A 242 -5.72 -4.38 5.58
CA GLY A 242 -5.21 -5.72 5.28
C GLY A 242 -4.22 -6.18 6.35
N ALA A 243 -4.31 -7.44 6.74
CA ALA A 243 -3.40 -8.07 7.69
C ALA A 243 -2.87 -9.39 7.14
N ILE A 244 -1.62 -9.70 7.42
CA ILE A 244 -0.96 -10.95 7.04
C ILE A 244 -0.19 -11.53 8.21
N ILE A 245 -0.12 -12.85 8.28
CA ILE A 245 0.77 -13.56 9.20
C ILE A 245 1.88 -14.19 8.39
N ILE A 246 3.12 -13.91 8.78
CA ILE A 246 4.33 -14.35 8.09
C ILE A 246 5.25 -15.05 9.08
N GLY A 247 5.90 -16.12 8.63
CA GLY A 247 6.94 -16.81 9.39
C GLY A 247 7.81 -17.66 8.47
N CYS A 248 8.94 -18.15 8.99
CA CYS A 248 9.73 -19.17 8.33
C CYS A 248 9.37 -20.58 8.88
N ASN A 249 9.76 -21.61 8.15
CA ASN A 249 9.60 -23.01 8.57
C ASN A 249 8.19 -23.32 9.11
N PRO A 250 7.14 -23.20 8.27
CA PRO A 250 5.78 -23.46 8.71
C PRO A 250 5.63 -24.92 9.20
N ASP A 251 4.97 -25.11 10.33
CA ASP A 251 4.55 -26.41 10.78
C ASP A 251 3.36 -26.89 9.95
N LEU A 252 3.63 -27.67 8.90
CA LEU A 252 2.63 -28.14 7.95
C LEU A 252 1.53 -29.02 8.57
N ALA A 253 1.71 -29.50 9.82
CA ALA A 253 0.63 -30.20 10.53
C ALA A 253 -0.51 -29.23 10.92
N VAL A 254 -0.19 -27.96 11.18
CA VAL A 254 -1.14 -26.98 11.70
C VAL A 254 -1.17 -25.64 10.96
N GLU A 255 -0.14 -25.32 10.17
CA GLU A 255 -0.04 -24.08 9.39
C GLU A 255 -0.23 -24.35 7.90
N ARG A 256 -0.79 -23.39 7.18
CA ARG A 256 -1.11 -23.51 5.75
C ARG A 256 -0.38 -22.42 4.96
N PRO A 257 0.75 -22.76 4.29
CA PRO A 257 1.44 -21.84 3.40
C PRO A 257 0.53 -21.35 2.26
N LEU A 258 0.49 -20.05 2.06
CA LEU A 258 -0.23 -19.41 0.95
C LEU A 258 0.73 -18.95 -0.16
N TYR A 259 1.80 -18.27 0.25
CA TYR A 259 2.83 -17.75 -0.65
C TYR A 259 4.17 -17.74 0.06
N GLU A 260 5.25 -17.98 -0.70
CA GLU A 260 6.62 -17.77 -0.23
C GLU A 260 7.19 -16.50 -0.84
N ILE A 261 7.90 -15.70 -0.04
CA ILE A 261 8.58 -14.49 -0.49
C ILE A 261 10.02 -14.86 -0.81
N ILE A 262 10.36 -14.94 -2.10
CA ILE A 262 11.67 -15.41 -2.57
C ILE A 262 12.70 -14.29 -2.45
N SER A 263 12.35 -13.10 -2.92
CA SER A 263 13.15 -11.89 -2.80
C SER A 263 12.27 -10.65 -2.74
N ALA A 264 12.81 -9.57 -2.19
CA ALA A 264 12.13 -8.28 -2.16
C ALA A 264 13.15 -7.16 -2.33
N SER A 265 12.79 -6.12 -3.09
CA SER A 265 13.64 -4.98 -3.38
C SER A 265 12.82 -3.70 -3.47
N GLN A 266 13.49 -2.57 -3.24
CA GLN A 266 12.92 -1.24 -3.40
C GLN A 266 13.74 -0.45 -4.41
N SER A 267 13.08 0.29 -5.27
CA SER A 267 13.71 1.23 -6.21
C SER A 267 13.04 2.59 -6.09
N ILE A 268 13.82 3.66 -6.18
CA ILE A 268 13.32 5.03 -6.26
C ILE A 268 13.61 5.53 -7.66
N ILE A 269 12.62 6.12 -8.33
CA ILE A 269 12.79 6.74 -9.65
C ILE A 269 13.39 8.13 -9.44
N PRO A 270 14.61 8.39 -9.94
CA PRO A 270 15.26 9.68 -9.73
C PRO A 270 14.47 10.86 -10.29
N GLY A 271 14.50 12.00 -9.58
CA GLY A 271 13.90 13.25 -10.04
C GLY A 271 12.37 13.32 -9.97
N THR A 272 11.69 12.36 -9.31
CA THR A 272 10.22 12.27 -9.29
C THR A 272 9.58 12.63 -7.96
N SER A 273 10.34 13.19 -7.00
CA SER A 273 9.82 13.54 -5.65
C SER A 273 8.64 14.53 -5.67
N HIS A 274 8.47 15.27 -6.77
CA HIS A 274 7.38 16.22 -6.98
C HIS A 274 6.10 15.58 -7.54
N ALA A 275 6.13 14.31 -7.93
CA ALA A 275 5.07 13.68 -8.72
C ALA A 275 3.90 13.17 -7.87
N VAL A 276 4.18 12.54 -6.74
CA VAL A 276 3.17 12.05 -5.81
C VAL A 276 3.69 12.15 -4.38
N GLY A 277 2.84 12.61 -3.49
CA GLY A 277 3.15 12.77 -2.08
C GLY A 277 2.10 13.59 -1.35
N GLY A 278 2.45 14.03 -0.16
CA GLY A 278 1.60 14.88 0.66
C GLY A 278 2.33 15.35 1.90
N ARG A 279 1.66 16.17 2.67
CA ARG A 279 2.15 16.69 3.95
C ARG A 279 1.00 16.94 4.90
N VAL A 280 1.29 16.83 6.18
CA VAL A 280 0.35 17.19 7.24
C VAL A 280 0.37 18.71 7.40
N GLU A 281 -0.80 19.33 7.33
CA GLU A 281 -1.05 20.76 7.56
C GLU A 281 -2.16 20.91 8.61
N GLU A 282 -2.44 22.13 9.06
CA GLU A 282 -3.55 22.40 9.98
C GLU A 282 -4.91 21.94 9.42
N ALA A 283 -5.06 21.95 8.10
CA ALA A 283 -6.25 21.47 7.39
C ALA A 283 -6.29 19.93 7.19
N GLY A 284 -5.41 19.18 7.84
CA GLY A 284 -5.24 17.74 7.66
C GLY A 284 -4.19 17.38 6.60
N PHE A 285 -4.23 16.16 6.07
CA PHE A 285 -3.24 15.70 5.09
C PHE A 285 -3.54 16.28 3.70
N VAL A 286 -2.60 17.04 3.16
CA VAL A 286 -2.70 17.65 1.81
C VAL A 286 -1.93 16.84 0.81
N LEU A 287 -2.66 16.22 -0.11
CA LEU A 287 -2.12 15.36 -1.17
C LEU A 287 -1.74 16.18 -2.41
N PHE A 288 -0.67 15.77 -3.10
CA PHE A 288 -0.40 16.12 -4.48
C PHE A 288 -0.17 14.86 -5.32
N LEU A 289 -0.76 14.83 -6.52
CA LEU A 289 -0.73 13.67 -7.42
C LEU A 289 -0.72 14.17 -8.88
N LYS A 290 0.44 14.12 -9.49
CA LYS A 290 0.64 14.61 -10.85
C LYS A 290 0.17 13.59 -11.89
N PRO A 291 -0.36 14.05 -13.03
CA PRO A 291 -0.86 13.17 -14.08
C PRO A 291 0.24 12.31 -14.76
N GLU A 292 1.52 12.64 -14.55
CA GLU A 292 2.68 11.92 -15.08
C GLU A 292 3.03 10.66 -14.29
N VAL A 293 2.48 10.44 -13.10
CA VAL A 293 2.79 9.29 -12.24
C VAL A 293 2.65 7.94 -12.97
N PRO A 294 1.59 7.66 -13.74
CA PRO A 294 1.51 6.43 -14.53
C PRO A 294 2.70 6.24 -15.47
N THR A 295 3.11 7.30 -16.18
CA THR A 295 4.24 7.28 -17.11
C THR A 295 5.57 6.99 -16.41
N TYR A 296 5.82 7.59 -15.25
CA TYR A 296 7.02 7.29 -14.46
C TYR A 296 7.07 5.80 -14.07
N ILE A 297 5.97 5.23 -13.65
CA ILE A 297 5.90 3.81 -13.28
C ILE A 297 6.14 2.93 -14.51
N THR A 298 5.40 3.13 -15.59
CA THR A 298 5.47 2.28 -16.78
C THR A 298 6.84 2.30 -17.46
N ASN A 299 7.48 3.46 -17.55
CA ASN A 299 8.81 3.60 -18.16
C ASN A 299 9.92 2.90 -17.37
N ASN A 300 9.71 2.60 -16.08
CA ASN A 300 10.73 1.99 -15.22
C ASN A 300 10.41 0.55 -14.82
N ILE A 301 9.19 0.06 -15.10
CA ILE A 301 8.74 -1.24 -14.62
C ILE A 301 9.57 -2.39 -15.16
N ARG A 302 9.93 -2.37 -16.43
CA ARG A 302 10.71 -3.42 -17.09
C ARG A 302 12.09 -3.59 -16.43
N GLU A 303 12.77 -2.49 -16.14
CA GLU A 303 14.07 -2.52 -15.45
C GLU A 303 13.94 -3.07 -14.02
N CYS A 304 12.91 -2.64 -13.27
CA CYS A 304 12.65 -3.16 -11.92
C CYS A 304 12.42 -4.68 -11.91
N LEU A 305 11.67 -5.19 -12.89
CA LEU A 305 11.41 -6.62 -13.03
C LEU A 305 12.65 -7.39 -13.46
N SER A 306 13.39 -6.92 -14.48
CA SER A 306 14.61 -7.59 -14.96
C SER A 306 15.59 -7.81 -13.82
N ARG A 307 15.81 -6.83 -12.96
CA ARG A 307 16.75 -6.95 -11.82
C ARG A 307 16.45 -8.13 -10.89
N VAL A 308 15.17 -8.50 -10.71
CA VAL A 308 14.76 -9.53 -9.75
C VAL A 308 14.48 -10.88 -10.40
N PHE A 309 14.13 -10.91 -11.70
CA PHE A 309 13.76 -12.13 -12.40
C PHE A 309 14.86 -12.70 -13.31
N GLU A 310 15.78 -11.87 -13.85
CA GLU A 310 16.93 -12.37 -14.63
C GLU A 310 17.78 -13.38 -13.86
N PRO A 311 18.10 -13.19 -12.55
CA PRO A 311 18.83 -14.20 -11.77
C PRO A 311 18.10 -15.54 -11.66
N LEU A 312 16.78 -15.56 -11.86
CA LEU A 312 15.94 -16.77 -11.86
C LEU A 312 15.76 -17.38 -13.27
N GLY A 313 16.31 -16.72 -14.30
CA GLY A 313 16.15 -17.13 -15.69
C GLY A 313 14.73 -16.94 -16.23
N ILE A 314 13.91 -16.10 -15.61
CA ILE A 314 12.53 -15.82 -16.01
C ILE A 314 12.50 -14.54 -16.83
N THR A 315 12.09 -14.66 -18.11
CA THR A 315 12.01 -13.56 -19.08
C THR A 315 10.62 -13.41 -19.69
N ASP A 316 9.77 -14.42 -19.56
CA ASP A 316 8.37 -14.37 -19.99
C ASP A 316 7.45 -13.89 -18.86
N TRP A 317 6.99 -12.63 -18.99
CA TRP A 317 6.12 -12.00 -18.03
C TRP A 317 4.72 -12.63 -17.95
N ASN A 318 4.27 -13.32 -19.01
CA ASN A 318 3.01 -14.04 -19.04
C ASN A 318 3.07 -15.41 -18.33
N SER A 319 4.26 -15.89 -17.99
CA SER A 319 4.41 -17.08 -17.13
C SER A 319 4.18 -16.78 -15.63
N LEU A 320 4.11 -15.49 -15.24
CA LEU A 320 3.96 -15.05 -13.86
C LEU A 320 2.49 -14.81 -13.49
N PHE A 321 2.17 -14.97 -12.20
CA PHE A 321 0.98 -14.34 -11.61
C PHE A 321 1.32 -12.93 -11.07
N TRP A 322 0.30 -12.06 -10.99
CA TRP A 322 0.53 -10.64 -10.77
C TRP A 322 -0.28 -10.09 -9.59
N ILE A 323 0.41 -9.61 -8.56
CA ILE A 323 -0.14 -8.90 -7.41
C ILE A 323 0.31 -7.45 -7.54
N VAL A 324 -0.48 -6.61 -8.17
CA VAL A 324 -0.14 -5.22 -8.45
C VAL A 324 -0.98 -4.30 -7.58
N HIS A 325 -0.36 -3.29 -6.97
CA HIS A 325 -1.10 -2.27 -6.23
C HIS A 325 -2.17 -1.62 -7.12
N PRO A 326 -3.45 -1.60 -6.71
CA PRO A 326 -4.56 -1.06 -7.49
C PRO A 326 -4.59 0.47 -7.44
N GLY A 327 -3.49 1.12 -7.88
CA GLY A 327 -3.28 2.57 -7.78
C GLY A 327 -4.21 3.41 -8.67
N GLY A 328 -4.79 2.80 -9.70
CA GLY A 328 -5.72 3.41 -10.64
C GLY A 328 -5.61 2.78 -12.03
N ARG A 329 -6.70 2.88 -12.81
CA ARG A 329 -6.83 2.26 -14.14
C ARG A 329 -5.63 2.53 -15.05
N LYS A 330 -5.21 3.82 -15.18
CA LYS A 330 -4.12 4.19 -16.10
C LYS A 330 -2.79 3.51 -15.78
N ILE A 331 -2.52 3.24 -14.52
CA ILE A 331 -1.29 2.53 -14.11
C ILE A 331 -1.40 1.06 -14.52
N ILE A 332 -2.54 0.44 -14.24
CA ILE A 332 -2.78 -0.98 -14.55
C ILE A 332 -2.71 -1.20 -16.07
N ASP A 333 -3.42 -0.38 -16.86
CA ASP A 333 -3.40 -0.42 -18.32
C ASP A 333 -1.99 -0.15 -18.88
N GLY A 334 -1.25 0.78 -18.27
CA GLY A 334 0.13 1.09 -18.65
C GLY A 334 1.09 -0.09 -18.43
N ILE A 335 1.00 -0.77 -17.30
CA ILE A 335 1.81 -1.98 -17.01
C ILE A 335 1.47 -3.10 -17.99
N GLU A 336 0.18 -3.36 -18.21
CA GLU A 336 -0.29 -4.39 -19.16
C GLU A 336 0.26 -4.14 -20.57
N ASN A 337 0.17 -2.90 -21.07
CA ASN A 337 0.65 -2.52 -22.38
C ASN A 337 2.19 -2.58 -22.50
N GLU A 338 2.92 -2.03 -21.49
CA GLU A 338 4.39 -1.99 -21.51
C GLU A 338 5.01 -3.38 -21.53
N LEU A 339 4.40 -4.31 -20.82
CA LEU A 339 4.92 -5.68 -20.68
C LEU A 339 4.28 -6.67 -21.64
N ASN A 340 3.31 -6.25 -22.46
CA ASN A 340 2.50 -7.09 -23.33
C ASN A 340 1.87 -8.28 -22.56
N LEU A 341 1.23 -7.95 -21.42
CA LEU A 341 0.56 -8.96 -20.61
C LEU A 341 -0.76 -9.39 -21.25
N ASP A 342 -1.06 -10.68 -21.11
CA ASP A 342 -2.39 -11.22 -21.45
C ASP A 342 -3.44 -10.57 -20.54
N ASN A 343 -4.63 -10.29 -21.07
CA ASN A 343 -5.71 -9.59 -20.39
C ASN A 343 -6.12 -10.23 -19.04
N GLU A 344 -5.80 -11.50 -18.84
CA GLU A 344 -6.17 -12.24 -17.63
C GLU A 344 -5.21 -12.02 -16.47
N ARG A 345 -3.98 -11.53 -16.74
CA ARG A 345 -2.91 -11.46 -15.74
C ARG A 345 -3.19 -10.45 -14.62
N LEU A 346 -3.90 -9.38 -14.92
CA LEU A 346 -4.21 -8.32 -13.94
C LEU A 346 -5.66 -8.34 -13.43
N LEU A 347 -6.41 -9.43 -13.66
CA LEU A 347 -7.83 -9.50 -13.27
C LEU A 347 -8.05 -9.38 -11.75
N ALA A 348 -7.20 -9.98 -10.92
CA ALA A 348 -7.29 -9.83 -9.46
C ALA A 348 -7.10 -8.37 -9.04
N THR A 349 -6.10 -7.68 -9.62
CA THR A 349 -5.84 -6.25 -9.38
C THR A 349 -7.01 -5.38 -9.84
N ARG A 350 -7.52 -5.64 -11.06
CA ARG A 350 -8.68 -4.91 -11.61
C ARG A 350 -9.92 -5.10 -10.76
N LYS A 351 -10.15 -6.32 -10.26
CA LYS A 351 -11.28 -6.62 -9.39
C LYS A 351 -11.21 -5.89 -8.07
N VAL A 352 -10.03 -5.80 -7.47
CA VAL A 352 -9.83 -5.03 -6.23
C VAL A 352 -10.05 -3.53 -6.47
N LEU A 353 -9.54 -2.98 -7.58
CA LEU A 353 -9.80 -1.58 -7.95
C LEU A 353 -11.30 -1.32 -8.16
N GLU A 354 -11.99 -2.21 -8.87
CA GLU A 354 -13.42 -2.12 -9.15
C GLU A 354 -14.27 -2.08 -7.87
N GLU A 355 -13.99 -2.99 -6.94
CA GLU A 355 -14.83 -3.19 -5.75
C GLU A 355 -14.50 -2.26 -4.58
N TYR A 356 -13.24 -1.78 -4.49
CA TYR A 356 -12.77 -1.08 -3.30
C TYR A 356 -12.07 0.24 -3.59
N GLY A 357 -11.74 0.52 -4.86
CA GLY A 357 -10.87 1.65 -5.22
C GLY A 357 -9.42 1.42 -4.80
N ASN A 358 -8.68 2.51 -4.67
CA ASN A 358 -7.31 2.50 -4.19
C ASN A 358 -7.29 2.55 -2.65
N ILE A 359 -7.02 1.42 -2.00
CA ILE A 359 -6.93 1.29 -0.53
C ILE A 359 -5.49 1.55 -0.05
N LEU A 360 -4.75 2.44 -0.67
CA LEU A 360 -3.38 2.80 -0.31
C LEU A 360 -2.50 1.54 0.00
N SER A 361 -1.88 1.49 1.20
CA SER A 361 -0.98 0.42 1.59
C SER A 361 -1.62 -0.98 1.70
N GLY A 362 -2.91 -1.04 2.02
CA GLY A 362 -3.66 -2.30 2.10
C GLY A 362 -3.90 -2.96 0.73
N GLY A 363 -3.84 -2.20 -0.37
CA GLY A 363 -4.28 -2.65 -1.69
C GLY A 363 -3.64 -3.94 -2.17
N VAL A 364 -2.32 -4.13 -2.01
CA VAL A 364 -1.64 -5.37 -2.44
C VAL A 364 -2.05 -6.59 -1.60
N ILE A 365 -2.43 -6.39 -0.34
CA ILE A 365 -2.92 -7.47 0.53
C ILE A 365 -4.30 -7.93 0.04
N PHE A 366 -5.18 -7.00 -0.35
CA PHE A 366 -6.47 -7.32 -0.97
C PHE A 366 -6.30 -8.04 -2.30
N VAL A 367 -5.35 -7.62 -3.14
CA VAL A 367 -5.06 -8.31 -4.42
C VAL A 367 -4.56 -9.74 -4.18
N MET A 368 -3.70 -9.93 -3.17
CA MET A 368 -3.20 -11.23 -2.79
C MET A 368 -4.32 -12.17 -2.31
N ASP A 369 -5.25 -11.65 -1.53
CA ASP A 369 -6.43 -12.36 -1.06
C ASP A 369 -7.42 -12.70 -2.20
N GLU A 370 -7.64 -11.75 -3.11
CA GLU A 370 -8.46 -11.97 -4.32
C GLU A 370 -7.83 -13.03 -5.24
N MET A 371 -6.51 -12.98 -5.46
CA MET A 371 -5.78 -13.93 -6.29
C MET A 371 -5.99 -15.39 -5.81
N ARG A 372 -5.78 -15.65 -4.52
CA ARG A 372 -5.98 -16.99 -3.96
C ARG A 372 -7.45 -17.45 -3.99
N LYS A 373 -8.39 -16.52 -3.76
CA LYS A 373 -9.84 -16.81 -3.84
C LYS A 373 -10.25 -17.18 -5.28
N ARG A 374 -9.73 -16.44 -6.26
CA ARG A 374 -9.94 -16.74 -7.68
C ARG A 374 -9.34 -18.10 -8.04
N SER A 375 -8.10 -18.36 -7.64
CA SER A 375 -7.43 -19.64 -7.85
C SER A 375 -8.28 -20.80 -7.32
N LYS A 376 -8.77 -20.68 -6.10
CA LYS A 376 -9.67 -21.69 -5.49
C LYS A 376 -10.99 -21.84 -6.27
N LYS A 377 -11.64 -20.73 -6.61
CA LYS A 377 -12.90 -20.72 -7.36
C LYS A 377 -12.76 -21.38 -8.73
N LEU A 378 -11.63 -21.21 -9.39
CA LEU A 378 -11.32 -21.76 -10.70
C LEU A 378 -10.74 -23.19 -10.65
N GLY A 379 -10.58 -23.76 -9.44
CA GLY A 379 -10.00 -25.11 -9.26
C GLY A 379 -8.53 -25.20 -9.66
N MET A 380 -7.80 -24.08 -9.58
CA MET A 380 -6.38 -24.05 -9.93
C MET A 380 -5.54 -24.77 -8.87
N THR A 381 -4.42 -25.35 -9.29
CA THR A 381 -3.55 -26.18 -8.44
C THR A 381 -2.71 -25.37 -7.45
N THR A 382 -2.56 -24.06 -7.69
CA THR A 382 -1.77 -23.16 -6.84
C THR A 382 -2.55 -21.90 -6.47
N THR A 383 -2.10 -21.19 -5.44
CA THR A 383 -2.67 -19.90 -5.01
C THR A 383 -2.41 -18.76 -6.00
N GLY A 384 -1.55 -18.95 -7.00
CA GLY A 384 -1.17 -18.03 -8.06
C GLY A 384 -1.77 -18.37 -9.43
N GLU A 385 -3.04 -18.79 -9.48
CA GLU A 385 -3.77 -19.09 -10.73
C GLU A 385 -3.05 -20.14 -11.62
N GLY A 386 -2.39 -21.12 -10.99
CA GLY A 386 -1.66 -22.19 -11.66
C GLY A 386 -0.19 -21.87 -11.95
N ALA A 387 0.24 -20.62 -11.90
CA ALA A 387 1.64 -20.23 -12.05
C ALA A 387 2.43 -20.49 -10.77
N GLU A 388 3.69 -20.89 -10.90
CA GLU A 388 4.59 -21.14 -9.77
C GLU A 388 5.12 -19.81 -9.21
N PHE A 389 5.66 -18.95 -10.08
CA PHE A 389 6.23 -17.67 -9.70
C PHE A 389 5.30 -16.52 -10.05
N GLY A 390 5.38 -15.47 -9.28
CA GLY A 390 4.68 -14.24 -9.52
C GLY A 390 5.44 -13.03 -8.97
N VAL A 391 4.89 -11.87 -9.24
CA VAL A 391 5.44 -10.62 -8.79
C VAL A 391 4.42 -9.86 -7.93
N LEU A 392 4.90 -9.29 -6.82
CA LEU A 392 4.18 -8.24 -6.11
C LEU A 392 4.82 -6.89 -6.42
N LEU A 393 4.00 -5.95 -6.85
CA LEU A 393 4.38 -4.57 -7.16
C LEU A 393 3.60 -3.59 -6.29
N GLY A 394 4.33 -2.83 -5.47
CA GLY A 394 3.83 -1.66 -4.76
C GLY A 394 4.45 -0.40 -5.35
N PHE A 395 3.70 0.68 -5.51
CA PHE A 395 4.24 1.97 -5.93
C PHE A 395 3.50 3.12 -5.25
N GLY A 396 4.22 4.22 -5.06
CA GLY A 396 3.70 5.38 -4.34
C GLY A 396 4.70 6.54 -4.25
N PRO A 397 4.61 7.34 -3.20
CA PRO A 397 5.43 8.54 -3.06
C PRO A 397 6.91 8.33 -3.31
N GLY A 398 7.53 9.31 -4.00
CA GLY A 398 8.95 9.27 -4.22
C GLY A 398 9.44 9.47 -5.68
N VAL A 399 8.98 8.90 -6.80
CA VAL A 399 8.16 7.68 -6.89
C VAL A 399 8.97 6.48 -6.44
N THR A 400 8.41 5.70 -5.53
CA THR A 400 9.03 4.48 -5.02
C THR A 400 8.32 3.26 -5.59
N ILE A 401 9.07 2.23 -5.98
CA ILE A 401 8.56 0.93 -6.44
C ILE A 401 9.12 -0.16 -5.51
N GLU A 402 8.24 -0.89 -4.87
CA GLU A 402 8.56 -2.16 -4.18
C GLU A 402 8.30 -3.31 -5.14
N THR A 403 9.26 -4.20 -5.28
CA THR A 403 9.17 -5.39 -6.15
C THR A 403 9.53 -6.62 -5.35
N SER A 404 8.62 -7.58 -5.24
CA SER A 404 8.89 -8.86 -4.59
C SER A 404 8.62 -10.01 -5.55
N VAL A 405 9.54 -10.97 -5.58
CA VAL A 405 9.32 -12.27 -6.23
C VAL A 405 8.59 -13.17 -5.24
N ILE A 406 7.44 -13.64 -5.64
CA ILE A 406 6.55 -14.47 -4.84
C ILE A 406 6.44 -15.86 -5.49
N ARG A 407 6.49 -16.92 -4.70
CA ARG A 407 6.18 -18.27 -5.15
C ARG A 407 4.83 -18.69 -4.57
N SER A 408 3.94 -19.17 -5.42
CA SER A 408 2.64 -19.70 -5.01
C SER A 408 2.79 -21.04 -4.29
N CYS A 409 1.87 -21.34 -3.39
CA CYS A 409 1.75 -22.65 -2.75
C CYS A 409 0.59 -23.44 -3.35
N LYS A 410 0.47 -24.72 -3.01
CA LYS A 410 -0.65 -25.55 -3.47
C LYS A 410 -1.97 -24.97 -2.95
N SER A 411 -2.97 -24.85 -3.85
CA SER A 411 -4.34 -24.56 -3.45
C SER A 411 -4.90 -25.72 -2.62
N LEU A 412 -5.55 -25.40 -1.51
CA LEU A 412 -6.17 -26.37 -0.60
C LEU A 412 -7.67 -26.48 -0.87
#